data_86a18ab2ede5a7ac0664f1606a536937
#
_entry.id   86a18ab2ede5a7ac0664f1606a536937
#
_cell.length_a   1.000
_cell.length_b   1.000
_cell.length_c   1.000
_cell.angle_alpha   90.00
_cell.angle_beta   90.00
_cell.angle_gamma   90.00
#
_symmetry.space_group_name_H-M   'P 1'
#
loop_
_entity.id
_entity.type
_entity.pdbx_description
1 polymer ?
#
loop_
_entity_poly.entity_id
_entity_poly.type
_entity_poly.pdbx_seq_one_letter_code
_entity_poly.pdbx_strand_id
1 'polypeptide(L)'
;VLVTIAYAIAGTMFGESVSNVMSYVLIMTLFGLSFNLQFGYAGMTSLGHAMYFGTGGYVLVALCQKAHMNVWLACLLTLVICFVFYTLCGIVCLKNNMMTFTFLSMGISLSVSVAVSKWMFMGGTVGLNCKVAPAWMNDYKVLYLFILAVVVVCTILIYMLSKSPFVMLLKGGRENEERLVFLGVNTHTLHTVVFVISGMFAAVAGMLFAFRNNGAYVASLDSGLSFEAIIMCVVGGASSFFGPVLGGLIVALVYNFLPQVTEYYQGFLGFFVLLIVYFMREGLLSPLSLIHI
;
A
#
# COMPACT_ATOMS: atom_id res chain seq x y z
N VAL A 1 -20.59 4.26 -1.84
CA VAL A 1 -21.22 4.72 -3.10
C VAL A 1 -21.05 6.23 -3.28
N LEU A 2 -21.51 7.08 -2.32
CA LEU A 2 -21.38 8.56 -2.46
C LEU A 2 -19.92 9.02 -2.61
N VAL A 3 -19.01 8.47 -1.82
CA VAL A 3 -17.58 8.80 -1.89
C VAL A 3 -16.96 8.40 -3.23
N THR A 4 -17.29 7.22 -3.77
CA THR A 4 -16.78 6.78 -5.07
C THR A 4 -17.33 7.61 -6.21
N ILE A 5 -18.58 8.05 -6.13
CA ILE A 5 -19.19 8.98 -7.11
C ILE A 5 -18.51 10.34 -7.04
N ALA A 6 -18.27 10.88 -5.84
CA ALA A 6 -17.54 12.13 -5.66
C ALA A 6 -16.13 12.08 -6.25
N TYR A 7 -15.39 10.99 -6.04
CA TYR A 7 -14.09 10.77 -6.67
C TYR A 7 -14.19 10.71 -8.20
N ALA A 8 -15.16 9.96 -8.75
CA ALA A 8 -15.35 9.86 -10.19
C ALA A 8 -15.63 11.23 -10.83
N ILE A 9 -16.50 12.05 -10.22
CA ILE A 9 -16.82 13.40 -10.68
C ILE A 9 -15.57 14.31 -10.58
N ALA A 10 -14.90 14.32 -9.44
CA ALA A 10 -13.71 15.16 -9.23
C ALA A 10 -12.62 14.89 -10.27
N GLY A 11 -12.30 13.63 -10.54
CA GLY A 11 -11.23 13.28 -11.48
C GLY A 11 -11.59 13.48 -12.95
N THR A 12 -12.86 13.44 -13.35
CA THR A 12 -13.26 13.57 -14.76
C THR A 12 -13.64 15.00 -15.16
N MET A 13 -14.09 15.84 -14.20
CA MET A 13 -14.60 17.18 -14.48
C MET A 13 -13.54 18.30 -14.39
N PHE A 14 -12.50 18.12 -13.56
CA PHE A 14 -11.56 19.20 -13.19
C PHE A 14 -10.22 19.23 -13.98
N GLY A 15 -10.09 18.46 -15.07
CA GLY A 15 -8.91 18.50 -15.95
C GLY A 15 -7.80 17.50 -15.56
N GLU A 16 -6.75 17.46 -16.41
CA GLU A 16 -5.68 16.44 -16.34
C GLU A 16 -4.87 16.49 -15.03
N SER A 17 -4.52 17.70 -14.55
CA SER A 17 -3.75 17.88 -13.33
C SER A 17 -4.47 17.31 -12.11
N VAL A 18 -5.78 17.58 -11.98
CA VAL A 18 -6.59 17.08 -10.88
C VAL A 18 -6.76 15.56 -10.98
N SER A 19 -6.98 15.02 -12.19
CA SER A 19 -7.07 13.56 -12.41
C SER A 19 -5.78 12.85 -11.99
N ASN A 20 -4.62 13.44 -12.28
CA ASN A 20 -3.32 12.91 -11.89
C ASN A 20 -3.14 12.89 -10.36
N VAL A 21 -3.51 13.98 -9.66
CA VAL A 21 -3.45 14.04 -8.19
C VAL A 21 -4.41 13.03 -7.58
N MET A 22 -5.64 12.96 -8.07
CA MET A 22 -6.66 12.02 -7.56
C MET A 22 -6.26 10.56 -7.80
N SER A 23 -5.65 10.24 -8.94
CA SER A 23 -5.08 8.91 -9.21
C SER A 23 -4.02 8.54 -8.17
N TYR A 24 -3.13 9.47 -7.83
CA TYR A 24 -2.12 9.25 -6.79
C TYR A 24 -2.75 9.01 -5.43
N VAL A 25 -3.73 9.83 -5.03
CA VAL A 25 -4.47 9.68 -3.77
C VAL A 25 -5.14 8.31 -3.68
N LEU A 26 -5.80 7.85 -4.75
CA LEU A 26 -6.46 6.54 -4.81
C LEU A 26 -5.45 5.40 -4.63
N ILE A 27 -4.32 5.45 -5.32
CA ILE A 27 -3.26 4.44 -5.23
C ILE A 27 -2.68 4.39 -3.80
N MET A 28 -2.38 5.55 -3.21
CA MET A 28 -1.84 5.63 -1.87
C MET A 28 -2.86 5.21 -0.80
N THR A 29 -4.14 5.50 -1.02
CA THR A 29 -5.22 4.99 -0.16
C THR A 29 -5.27 3.46 -0.17
N LEU A 30 -5.16 2.83 -1.34
CA LEU A 30 -5.10 1.37 -1.44
C LEU A 30 -3.86 0.81 -0.75
N PHE A 31 -2.72 1.48 -0.90
CA PHE A 31 -1.47 1.13 -0.23
C PHE A 31 -1.59 1.22 1.30
N GLY A 32 -2.18 2.29 1.84
CA GLY A 32 -2.47 2.44 3.26
C GLY A 32 -3.47 1.38 3.78
N LEU A 33 -4.53 1.07 3.02
CA LEU A 33 -5.47 0.00 3.35
C LEU A 33 -4.79 -1.38 3.38
N SER A 34 -3.89 -1.66 2.44
CA SER A 34 -3.12 -2.90 2.41
C SER A 34 -2.24 -3.04 3.65
N PHE A 35 -1.56 -1.96 4.04
CA PHE A 35 -0.75 -1.92 5.26
C PHE A 35 -1.58 -2.13 6.53
N ASN A 36 -2.78 -1.57 6.58
CA ASN A 36 -3.68 -1.70 7.72
C ASN A 36 -4.11 -3.14 8.03
N LEU A 37 -4.10 -4.03 7.03
CA LEU A 37 -4.34 -5.46 7.26
C LEU A 37 -3.30 -6.08 8.21
N GLN A 38 -2.03 -5.67 8.06
CA GLN A 38 -0.95 -6.13 8.94
C GLN A 38 -0.92 -5.31 10.24
N PHE A 39 -0.88 -3.99 10.13
CA PHE A 39 -0.68 -3.08 11.25
C PHE A 39 -1.93 -2.98 12.13
N GLY A 40 -3.06 -2.66 11.53
CA GLY A 40 -4.32 -2.41 12.26
C GLY A 40 -4.95 -3.66 12.82
N TYR A 41 -4.98 -4.75 12.06
CA TYR A 41 -5.69 -5.96 12.48
C TYR A 41 -4.79 -7.01 13.12
N ALA A 42 -3.58 -7.21 12.61
CA ALA A 42 -2.66 -8.21 13.15
C ALA A 42 -1.64 -7.65 14.17
N GLY A 43 -1.54 -6.32 14.31
CA GLY A 43 -0.54 -5.69 15.19
C GLY A 43 0.91 -5.81 14.70
N MET A 44 1.10 -6.17 13.42
CA MET A 44 2.41 -6.40 12.83
C MET A 44 2.92 -5.12 12.15
N THR A 45 3.97 -4.52 12.68
CA THR A 45 4.60 -3.34 12.08
C THR A 45 5.66 -3.75 11.08
N SER A 46 5.37 -3.70 9.79
CA SER A 46 6.35 -3.96 8.73
C SER A 46 6.97 -2.64 8.25
N LEU A 47 8.28 -2.46 8.43
CA LEU A 47 9.02 -1.34 7.85
C LEU A 47 9.48 -1.61 6.40
N GLY A 48 9.19 -2.79 5.88
CA GLY A 48 9.50 -3.20 4.52
C GLY A 48 8.31 -3.18 3.55
N HIS A 49 7.20 -2.54 3.88
CA HIS A 49 5.97 -2.60 3.08
C HIS A 49 6.13 -1.99 1.68
N ALA A 50 7.03 -0.99 1.52
CA ALA A 50 7.39 -0.42 0.22
C ALA A 50 7.95 -1.45 -0.77
N MET A 51 8.59 -2.52 -0.28
CA MET A 51 9.07 -3.61 -1.12
C MET A 51 7.94 -4.23 -1.96
N TYR A 52 6.76 -4.43 -1.38
CA TYR A 52 5.62 -5.03 -2.09
C TYR A 52 5.09 -4.10 -3.18
N PHE A 53 4.97 -2.81 -2.85
CA PHE A 53 4.56 -1.78 -3.78
C PHE A 53 5.54 -1.68 -4.95
N GLY A 54 6.82 -1.52 -4.66
CA GLY A 54 7.85 -1.36 -5.68
C GLY A 54 8.04 -2.61 -6.54
N THR A 55 8.08 -3.82 -5.96
CA THR A 55 8.23 -5.06 -6.74
C THR A 55 7.05 -5.29 -7.67
N GLY A 56 5.80 -4.99 -7.25
CA GLY A 56 4.62 -5.05 -8.12
C GLY A 56 4.78 -4.19 -9.38
N GLY A 57 5.23 -2.94 -9.23
CA GLY A 57 5.49 -2.05 -10.35
C GLY A 57 6.67 -2.51 -11.22
N TYR A 58 7.79 -2.87 -10.60
CA TYR A 58 9.00 -3.29 -11.33
C TYR A 58 8.81 -4.56 -12.15
N VAL A 59 8.21 -5.59 -11.57
CA VAL A 59 7.96 -6.86 -12.27
C VAL A 59 7.04 -6.65 -13.45
N LEU A 60 5.96 -5.86 -13.29
CA LEU A 60 5.06 -5.52 -14.38
C LEU A 60 5.79 -4.83 -15.54
N VAL A 61 6.53 -3.76 -15.24
CA VAL A 61 7.24 -2.98 -16.27
C VAL A 61 8.32 -3.83 -16.94
N ALA A 62 9.05 -4.66 -16.17
CA ALA A 62 10.07 -5.55 -16.73
C ALA A 62 9.47 -6.59 -17.69
N LEU A 63 8.33 -7.19 -17.35
CA LEU A 63 7.63 -8.13 -18.23
C LEU A 63 7.12 -7.45 -19.52
N CYS A 64 6.60 -6.23 -19.42
CA CYS A 64 6.14 -5.49 -20.60
C CYS A 64 7.32 -5.05 -21.49
N GLN A 65 8.39 -4.50 -20.88
CA GLN A 65 9.50 -3.91 -21.62
C GLN A 65 10.50 -4.94 -22.15
N LYS A 66 10.86 -5.94 -21.34
CA LYS A 66 11.92 -6.91 -21.68
C LYS A 66 11.38 -8.17 -22.33
N ALA A 67 10.24 -8.65 -21.87
CA ALA A 67 9.62 -9.86 -22.43
C ALA A 67 8.57 -9.54 -23.53
N HIS A 68 8.31 -8.27 -23.81
CA HIS A 68 7.33 -7.81 -24.81
C HIS A 68 5.95 -8.48 -24.67
N MET A 69 5.55 -8.76 -23.44
CA MET A 69 4.33 -9.48 -23.14
C MET A 69 3.10 -8.56 -23.22
N ASN A 70 1.95 -9.16 -23.52
CA ASN A 70 0.68 -8.45 -23.39
C ASN A 70 0.48 -8.01 -21.94
N VAL A 71 0.06 -6.75 -21.76
CA VAL A 71 -0.09 -6.10 -20.45
C VAL A 71 -0.94 -6.90 -19.48
N TRP A 72 -2.05 -7.50 -19.94
CA TRP A 72 -2.94 -8.28 -19.09
C TRP A 72 -2.30 -9.58 -18.60
N LEU A 73 -1.56 -10.24 -19.50
CA LEU A 73 -0.78 -11.43 -19.13
C LEU A 73 0.36 -11.05 -18.17
N ALA A 74 1.03 -9.91 -18.41
CA ALA A 74 2.06 -9.39 -17.52
C ALA A 74 1.50 -9.08 -16.12
N CYS A 75 0.29 -8.52 -16.02
CA CYS A 75 -0.38 -8.29 -14.73
C CYS A 75 -0.61 -9.61 -13.96
N LEU A 76 -1.15 -10.63 -14.63
CA LEU A 76 -1.38 -11.94 -14.00
C LEU A 76 -0.08 -12.59 -13.54
N LEU A 77 0.95 -12.59 -14.39
CA LEU A 77 2.26 -13.14 -14.04
C LEU A 77 2.93 -12.36 -12.91
N THR A 78 2.78 -11.04 -12.90
CA THR A 78 3.28 -10.19 -11.78
C THR A 78 2.66 -10.62 -10.46
N LEU A 79 1.34 -10.86 -10.42
CA LEU A 79 0.68 -11.33 -9.20
C LEU A 79 1.19 -12.70 -8.76
N VAL A 80 1.41 -13.64 -9.69
CA VAL A 80 1.97 -14.96 -9.37
C VAL A 80 3.40 -14.85 -8.83
N ILE A 81 4.26 -14.09 -9.50
CA ILE A 81 5.65 -13.88 -9.07
C ILE A 81 5.69 -13.21 -7.68
N CYS A 82 4.90 -12.16 -7.49
CA CYS A 82 4.79 -11.46 -6.21
C CYS A 82 4.27 -12.40 -5.10
N PHE A 83 3.25 -13.21 -5.38
CA PHE A 83 2.71 -14.17 -4.42
C PHE A 83 3.79 -15.15 -3.93
N VAL A 84 4.55 -15.75 -4.85
CA VAL A 84 5.64 -16.68 -4.50
C VAL A 84 6.72 -15.96 -3.70
N PHE A 85 7.15 -14.79 -4.16
CA PHE A 85 8.19 -14.01 -3.50
C PHE A 85 7.78 -13.60 -2.07
N TYR A 86 6.54 -13.09 -1.90
CA TYR A 86 6.06 -12.66 -0.57
C TYR A 86 5.84 -13.83 0.37
N THR A 87 5.42 -14.99 -0.17
CA THR A 87 5.31 -16.21 0.65
C THR A 87 6.67 -16.63 1.18
N LEU A 88 7.70 -16.62 0.34
CA LEU A 88 9.08 -16.93 0.77
C LEU A 88 9.58 -15.92 1.82
N CYS A 89 9.39 -14.62 1.58
CA CYS A 89 9.75 -13.58 2.55
C CYS A 89 8.98 -13.75 3.87
N GLY A 90 7.69 -14.06 3.81
CA GLY A 90 6.85 -14.27 5.00
C GLY A 90 7.33 -15.44 5.85
N ILE A 91 7.65 -16.57 5.24
CA ILE A 91 8.18 -17.75 5.94
C ILE A 91 9.50 -17.41 6.66
N VAL A 92 10.37 -16.61 6.04
CA VAL A 92 11.65 -16.20 6.63
C VAL A 92 11.45 -15.17 7.74
N CYS A 93 10.64 -14.13 7.49
CA CYS A 93 10.47 -13.01 8.42
C CYS A 93 9.72 -13.39 9.70
N LEU A 94 8.73 -14.28 9.59
CA LEU A 94 7.79 -14.56 10.69
C LEU A 94 8.21 -15.72 11.59
N LYS A 95 9.39 -16.30 11.40
CA LYS A 95 9.96 -17.31 12.31
C LYS A 95 10.35 -16.75 13.68
N ASN A 96 10.49 -15.44 13.80
CA ASN A 96 11.03 -14.77 14.97
C ASN A 96 9.96 -13.87 15.61
N ASN A 97 10.32 -13.26 16.76
CA ASN A 97 9.47 -12.32 17.46
C ASN A 97 9.09 -11.10 16.62
N MET A 98 7.98 -10.42 16.94
CA MET A 98 7.46 -9.26 16.20
C MET A 98 8.47 -8.12 16.04
N MET A 99 9.34 -7.87 17.02
CA MET A 99 10.43 -6.89 16.86
C MET A 99 11.43 -7.30 15.80
N THR A 100 11.86 -8.57 15.81
CA THR A 100 12.78 -9.10 14.79
C THR A 100 12.15 -9.06 13.40
N PHE A 101 10.85 -9.38 13.28
CA PHE A 101 10.08 -9.24 12.05
C PHE A 101 10.15 -7.81 11.48
N THR A 102 9.95 -6.79 12.32
CA THR A 102 9.98 -5.38 11.91
C THR A 102 11.32 -5.01 11.26
N PHE A 103 12.44 -5.32 11.90
CA PHE A 103 13.78 -5.01 11.38
C PHE A 103 14.17 -5.90 10.21
N LEU A 104 13.78 -7.18 10.23
CA LEU A 104 14.08 -8.11 9.14
C LEU A 104 13.34 -7.73 7.86
N SER A 105 12.07 -7.33 7.97
CA SER A 105 11.30 -6.82 6.84
C SER A 105 11.92 -5.55 6.23
N MET A 106 12.44 -4.64 7.06
CA MET A 106 13.18 -3.47 6.60
C MET A 106 14.48 -3.86 5.89
N GLY A 107 15.26 -4.79 6.48
CA GLY A 107 16.50 -5.27 5.89
C GLY A 107 16.31 -5.92 4.52
N ILE A 108 15.26 -6.74 4.36
CA ILE A 108 14.92 -7.35 3.06
C ILE A 108 14.49 -6.26 2.06
N SER A 109 13.66 -5.30 2.48
CA SER A 109 13.23 -4.19 1.62
C SER A 109 14.41 -3.37 1.10
N LEU A 110 15.34 -2.99 1.98
CA LEU A 110 16.57 -2.29 1.60
C LEU A 110 17.45 -3.13 0.68
N SER A 111 17.58 -4.43 0.94
CA SER A 111 18.33 -5.34 0.08
C SER A 111 17.74 -5.42 -1.33
N VAL A 112 16.43 -5.52 -1.45
CA VAL A 112 15.73 -5.50 -2.74
C VAL A 112 15.91 -4.17 -3.46
N SER A 113 15.76 -3.04 -2.75
CA SER A 113 15.97 -1.70 -3.31
C SER A 113 17.40 -1.53 -3.86
N VAL A 114 18.42 -1.92 -3.09
CA VAL A 114 19.82 -1.88 -3.52
C VAL A 114 20.07 -2.84 -4.68
N ALA A 115 19.56 -4.07 -4.62
CA ALA A 115 19.70 -5.03 -5.70
C ALA A 115 19.14 -4.51 -7.02
N VAL A 116 17.92 -3.96 -7.00
CA VAL A 116 17.28 -3.36 -8.18
C VAL A 116 18.06 -2.15 -8.70
N SER A 117 18.53 -1.26 -7.81
CA SER A 117 19.28 -0.06 -8.19
C SER A 117 20.64 -0.34 -8.81
N LYS A 118 21.26 -1.48 -8.46
CA LYS A 118 22.55 -1.91 -9.03
C LYS A 118 22.41 -2.79 -10.27
N TRP A 119 21.23 -3.34 -10.49
CA TRP A 119 21.01 -4.28 -11.58
C TRP A 119 20.65 -3.53 -12.87
N MET A 120 21.60 -3.46 -13.81
CA MET A 120 21.43 -2.77 -15.11
C MET A 120 20.23 -3.29 -15.92
N PHE A 121 19.89 -4.57 -15.79
CA PHE A 121 18.71 -5.15 -16.44
C PHE A 121 17.40 -4.50 -15.95
N MET A 122 17.36 -4.08 -14.69
CA MET A 122 16.21 -3.39 -14.08
C MET A 122 16.28 -1.85 -14.21
N GLY A 123 17.14 -1.33 -15.12
CA GLY A 123 17.28 0.09 -15.38
C GLY A 123 18.20 0.84 -14.41
N GLY A 124 18.85 0.14 -13.47
CA GLY A 124 19.77 0.73 -12.51
C GLY A 124 19.11 1.81 -11.64
N THR A 125 19.84 2.90 -11.38
CA THR A 125 19.34 4.02 -10.55
C THR A 125 18.25 4.85 -11.21
N VAL A 126 18.14 4.84 -12.55
CA VAL A 126 17.14 5.61 -13.32
C VAL A 126 15.77 4.92 -13.29
N GLY A 127 15.76 3.59 -13.16
CA GLY A 127 14.55 2.78 -13.26
C GLY A 127 14.19 2.38 -14.69
N LEU A 128 13.02 1.77 -14.84
CA LEU A 128 12.49 1.31 -16.14
C LEU A 128 11.41 2.27 -16.62
N ASN A 129 11.62 2.86 -17.80
CA ASN A 129 10.63 3.69 -18.47
C ASN A 129 10.02 2.88 -19.62
N CYS A 130 8.75 2.53 -19.47
CA CYS A 130 7.98 1.84 -20.50
C CYS A 130 6.51 2.27 -20.41
N LYS A 131 5.94 2.59 -21.54
CA LYS A 131 4.51 2.85 -21.63
C LYS A 131 3.76 1.54 -21.48
N VAL A 132 3.36 1.24 -20.24
CA VAL A 132 2.64 0.01 -19.89
C VAL A 132 1.19 0.07 -20.35
N ALA A 133 0.59 1.26 -20.28
CA ALA A 133 -0.81 1.46 -20.62
C ALA A 133 -1.08 1.16 -22.11
N PRO A 134 -2.12 0.34 -22.44
CA PRO A 134 -2.56 0.12 -23.81
C PRO A 134 -2.98 1.42 -24.48
N ALA A 135 -2.95 1.45 -25.83
CA ALA A 135 -3.22 2.65 -26.62
C ALA A 135 -4.58 3.32 -26.30
N TRP A 136 -5.61 2.55 -25.95
CA TRP A 136 -6.93 3.06 -25.58
C TRP A 136 -6.98 3.72 -24.19
N MET A 137 -5.96 3.51 -23.32
CA MET A 137 -5.79 4.19 -22.03
C MET A 137 -4.94 5.47 -22.11
N ASN A 138 -4.60 5.95 -23.31
CA ASN A 138 -3.82 7.19 -23.46
C ASN A 138 -4.57 8.43 -23.01
N ASP A 139 -5.90 8.39 -22.98
CA ASP A 139 -6.72 9.45 -22.42
C ASP A 139 -6.62 9.38 -20.88
N TYR A 140 -6.23 10.52 -20.25
CA TYR A 140 -6.10 10.63 -18.81
C TYR A 140 -7.39 10.29 -18.07
N LYS A 141 -8.56 10.54 -18.67
CA LYS A 141 -9.86 10.18 -18.08
C LYS A 141 -10.07 8.68 -18.00
N VAL A 142 -9.71 7.98 -19.10
CA VAL A 142 -9.85 6.52 -19.17
C VAL A 142 -8.90 5.84 -18.17
N LEU A 143 -7.65 6.31 -18.10
CA LEU A 143 -6.68 5.80 -17.13
C LEU A 143 -7.14 6.04 -15.70
N TYR A 144 -7.64 7.24 -15.41
CA TYR A 144 -8.19 7.56 -14.09
C TYR A 144 -9.35 6.66 -13.70
N LEU A 145 -10.32 6.46 -14.61
CA LEU A 145 -11.48 5.59 -14.36
C LEU A 145 -11.06 4.13 -14.17
N PHE A 146 -10.05 3.66 -14.90
CA PHE A 146 -9.49 2.33 -14.71
C PHE A 146 -8.87 2.19 -13.31
N ILE A 147 -8.02 3.14 -12.89
CA ILE A 147 -7.43 3.15 -11.54
C ILE A 147 -8.53 3.17 -10.48
N LEU A 148 -9.53 4.04 -10.63
CA LEU A 148 -10.66 4.12 -9.71
C LEU A 148 -11.40 2.78 -9.61
N ALA A 149 -11.72 2.14 -10.73
CA ALA A 149 -12.43 0.87 -10.77
C ALA A 149 -11.65 -0.23 -10.02
N VAL A 150 -10.35 -0.36 -10.28
CA VAL A 150 -9.49 -1.35 -9.62
C VAL A 150 -9.38 -1.06 -8.12
N VAL A 151 -9.15 0.19 -7.72
CA VAL A 151 -9.07 0.58 -6.31
C VAL A 151 -10.39 0.31 -5.58
N VAL A 152 -11.53 0.61 -6.19
CA VAL A 152 -12.85 0.32 -5.60
C VAL A 152 -13.06 -1.18 -5.41
N VAL A 153 -12.74 -1.99 -6.41
CA VAL A 153 -12.82 -3.46 -6.31
C VAL A 153 -11.93 -3.97 -5.17
N CYS A 154 -10.66 -3.54 -5.11
CA CYS A 154 -9.73 -3.93 -4.05
C CYS A 154 -10.23 -3.47 -2.67
N THR A 155 -10.77 -2.25 -2.56
CA THR A 155 -11.33 -1.73 -1.31
C THR A 155 -12.52 -2.55 -0.84
N ILE A 156 -13.40 -2.97 -1.75
CA ILE A 156 -14.53 -3.86 -1.43
C ILE A 156 -14.01 -5.22 -0.94
N LEU A 157 -13.01 -5.80 -1.62
CA LEU A 157 -12.42 -7.07 -1.21
C LEU A 157 -11.77 -6.97 0.20
N ILE A 158 -11.02 -5.90 0.47
CA ILE A 158 -10.42 -5.66 1.80
C ILE A 158 -11.54 -5.45 2.85
N TYR A 159 -12.63 -4.75 2.50
CA TYR A 159 -13.78 -4.59 3.39
C TYR A 159 -14.45 -5.91 3.72
N MET A 160 -14.70 -6.76 2.73
CA MET A 160 -15.24 -8.10 2.96
C MET A 160 -14.30 -8.95 3.82
N LEU A 161 -13.00 -8.87 3.55
CA LEU A 161 -11.97 -9.55 4.36
C LEU A 161 -11.96 -9.03 5.81
N SER A 162 -12.12 -7.73 6.03
CA SER A 162 -12.13 -7.12 7.36
C SER A 162 -13.29 -7.61 8.26
N LYS A 163 -14.35 -8.11 7.65
CA LYS A 163 -15.53 -8.71 8.32
C LYS A 163 -15.46 -10.23 8.44
N SER A 164 -14.43 -10.86 7.88
CA SER A 164 -14.28 -12.31 7.88
C SER A 164 -13.85 -12.86 9.26
N PRO A 165 -14.14 -14.14 9.56
CA PRO A 165 -13.64 -14.81 10.75
C PRO A 165 -12.09 -14.79 10.84
N PHE A 166 -11.41 -14.78 9.68
CA PHE A 166 -9.96 -14.68 9.60
C PHE A 166 -9.43 -13.40 10.28
N VAL A 167 -10.01 -12.24 9.97
CA VAL A 167 -9.60 -10.97 10.59
C VAL A 167 -10.04 -10.89 12.06
N MET A 168 -11.13 -11.57 12.45
CA MET A 168 -11.50 -11.70 13.87
C MET A 168 -10.42 -12.46 14.65
N LEU A 169 -9.87 -13.55 14.11
CA LEU A 169 -8.76 -14.27 14.73
C LEU A 169 -7.49 -13.38 14.82
N LEU A 170 -7.17 -12.59 13.76
CA LEU A 170 -6.04 -11.67 13.80
C LEU A 170 -6.17 -10.64 14.91
N LYS A 171 -7.34 -10.03 15.08
CA LYS A 171 -7.61 -9.08 16.16
C LYS A 171 -7.48 -9.72 17.53
N GLY A 172 -8.00 -10.94 17.71
CA GLY A 172 -7.85 -11.72 18.93
C GLY A 172 -6.37 -12.02 19.25
N GLY A 173 -5.58 -12.38 18.23
CA GLY A 173 -4.14 -12.61 18.38
C GLY A 173 -3.35 -11.34 18.72
N ARG A 174 -3.76 -10.19 18.19
CA ARG A 174 -3.18 -8.89 18.53
C ARG A 174 -3.35 -8.55 20.01
N GLU A 175 -4.48 -8.93 20.61
CA GLU A 175 -4.74 -8.70 22.04
C GLU A 175 -4.01 -9.72 22.93
N ASN A 176 -4.05 -11.01 22.56
CA ASN A 176 -3.37 -12.05 23.29
C ASN A 176 -3.10 -13.27 22.40
N GLU A 177 -1.86 -13.41 21.95
CA GLU A 177 -1.43 -14.50 21.06
C GLU A 177 -1.49 -15.87 21.73
N GLU A 178 -1.17 -15.95 23.04
CA GLU A 178 -1.19 -17.20 23.78
C GLU A 178 -2.60 -17.83 23.82
N ARG A 179 -3.64 -17.01 23.95
CA ARG A 179 -5.03 -17.49 23.92
C ARG A 179 -5.37 -18.20 22.60
N LEU A 180 -4.89 -17.67 21.45
CA LEU A 180 -5.12 -18.34 20.16
C LEU A 180 -4.39 -19.68 20.07
N VAL A 181 -3.18 -19.76 20.61
CA VAL A 181 -2.41 -21.03 20.67
C VAL A 181 -3.16 -22.05 21.51
N PHE A 182 -3.72 -21.69 22.66
CA PHE A 182 -4.54 -22.59 23.49
C PHE A 182 -5.82 -23.05 22.77
N LEU A 183 -6.38 -22.26 21.86
CA LEU A 183 -7.51 -22.64 21.01
C LEU A 183 -7.09 -23.51 19.82
N GLY A 184 -5.80 -23.86 19.68
CA GLY A 184 -5.28 -24.69 18.60
C GLY A 184 -5.03 -23.97 17.30
N VAL A 185 -5.06 -22.62 17.29
CA VAL A 185 -4.80 -21.82 16.10
C VAL A 185 -3.29 -21.67 15.89
N ASN A 186 -2.81 -21.99 14.69
CA ASN A 186 -1.41 -21.74 14.33
C ASN A 186 -1.20 -20.26 13.99
N THR A 187 -0.69 -19.49 14.94
CA THR A 187 -0.47 -18.04 14.82
C THR A 187 0.54 -17.70 13.73
N HIS A 188 1.58 -18.51 13.56
CA HIS A 188 2.57 -18.31 12.49
C HIS A 188 1.94 -18.39 11.10
N THR A 189 1.07 -19.38 10.84
CA THR A 189 0.35 -19.49 9.57
C THR A 189 -0.60 -18.31 9.37
N LEU A 190 -1.31 -17.91 10.45
CA LEU A 190 -2.21 -16.76 10.43
C LEU A 190 -1.50 -15.47 10.03
N HIS A 191 -0.34 -15.19 10.65
CA HIS A 191 0.49 -14.03 10.33
C HIS A 191 1.10 -14.11 8.93
N THR A 192 1.53 -15.30 8.47
CA THR A 192 2.07 -15.46 7.11
C THR A 192 0.99 -15.18 6.06
N VAL A 193 -0.22 -15.65 6.27
CA VAL A 193 -1.33 -15.44 5.32
C VAL A 193 -1.68 -13.95 5.22
N VAL A 194 -1.82 -13.23 6.35
CA VAL A 194 -2.12 -11.79 6.31
C VAL A 194 -0.98 -10.99 5.68
N PHE A 195 0.26 -11.38 5.93
CA PHE A 195 1.45 -10.78 5.33
C PHE A 195 1.42 -10.88 3.80
N VAL A 196 1.13 -12.06 3.26
CA VAL A 196 1.04 -12.29 1.82
C VAL A 196 -0.15 -11.54 1.22
N ILE A 197 -1.34 -11.62 1.82
CA ILE A 197 -2.55 -10.93 1.33
C ILE A 197 -2.32 -9.42 1.30
N SER A 198 -1.79 -8.84 2.36
CA SER A 198 -1.44 -7.43 2.44
C SER A 198 -0.43 -7.04 1.37
N GLY A 199 0.64 -7.83 1.19
CA GLY A 199 1.63 -7.64 0.13
C GLY A 199 1.02 -7.68 -1.27
N MET A 200 0.05 -8.56 -1.52
CA MET A 200 -0.64 -8.64 -2.82
C MET A 200 -1.43 -7.38 -3.14
N PHE A 201 -2.17 -6.81 -2.19
CA PHE A 201 -2.86 -5.54 -2.41
C PHE A 201 -1.88 -4.37 -2.60
N ALA A 202 -0.75 -4.37 -1.87
CA ALA A 202 0.31 -3.39 -2.08
C ALA A 202 0.95 -3.53 -3.47
N ALA A 203 1.16 -4.76 -3.97
CA ALA A 203 1.64 -4.99 -5.34
C ALA A 203 0.67 -4.47 -6.39
N VAL A 204 -0.64 -4.66 -6.21
CA VAL A 204 -1.67 -4.06 -7.10
C VAL A 204 -1.55 -2.54 -7.10
N ALA A 205 -1.40 -1.90 -5.92
CA ALA A 205 -1.18 -0.46 -5.85
C ALA A 205 0.09 -0.03 -6.60
N GLY A 206 1.18 -0.79 -6.49
CA GLY A 206 2.43 -0.57 -7.23
C GLY A 206 2.28 -0.75 -8.74
N MET A 207 1.51 -1.73 -9.20
CA MET A 207 1.18 -1.89 -10.62
C MET A 207 0.39 -0.69 -11.14
N LEU A 208 -0.63 -0.22 -10.41
CA LEU A 208 -1.40 0.98 -10.77
C LEU A 208 -0.52 2.23 -10.81
N PHE A 209 0.46 2.34 -9.91
CA PHE A 209 1.44 3.40 -9.91
C PHE A 209 2.34 3.36 -11.15
N ALA A 210 2.73 2.17 -11.61
CA ALA A 210 3.48 1.99 -12.86
C ALA A 210 2.65 2.36 -14.10
N PHE A 211 1.35 2.07 -14.12
CA PHE A 211 0.43 2.55 -15.18
C PHE A 211 0.36 4.08 -15.22
N ARG A 212 0.20 4.71 -14.04
CA ARG A 212 0.12 6.17 -13.92
C ARG A 212 1.40 6.88 -14.39
N ASN A 213 2.55 6.37 -13.98
CA ASN A 213 3.85 7.02 -14.23
C ASN A 213 4.55 6.52 -15.51
N ASN A 214 3.95 5.57 -16.24
CA ASN A 214 4.56 4.92 -17.40
C ASN A 214 5.97 4.38 -17.11
N GLY A 215 6.16 3.78 -15.93
CA GLY A 215 7.47 3.26 -15.54
C GLY A 215 7.53 2.80 -14.08
N ALA A 216 8.64 2.19 -13.72
CA ALA A 216 8.97 1.80 -12.35
C ALA A 216 10.28 2.47 -11.92
N TYR A 217 10.27 3.11 -10.76
CA TYR A 217 11.38 3.92 -10.23
C TYR A 217 11.85 3.38 -8.88
N VAL A 218 13.17 3.49 -8.60
CA VAL A 218 13.76 3.01 -7.35
C VAL A 218 13.13 3.68 -6.12
N ALA A 219 12.66 4.91 -6.25
CA ALA A 219 11.93 5.63 -5.19
C ALA A 219 10.68 4.87 -4.70
N SER A 220 10.05 4.02 -5.53
CA SER A 220 8.91 3.20 -5.10
C SER A 220 9.29 2.01 -4.20
N LEU A 221 10.58 1.71 -4.07
CA LEU A 221 11.14 0.68 -3.19
C LEU A 221 11.77 1.28 -1.92
N ASP A 222 11.75 2.62 -1.79
CA ASP A 222 12.38 3.28 -0.65
C ASP A 222 11.60 3.03 0.63
N SER A 223 12.33 2.81 1.73
CA SER A 223 11.76 2.63 3.06
C SER A 223 10.91 3.83 3.52
N GLY A 224 11.20 5.03 3.02
CA GLY A 224 10.37 6.22 3.24
C GLY A 224 8.90 5.99 2.91
N LEU A 225 8.59 5.28 1.83
CA LEU A 225 7.22 4.93 1.46
C LEU A 225 6.54 4.00 2.50
N SER A 226 7.31 3.11 3.16
CA SER A 226 6.76 2.31 4.27
C SER A 226 6.37 3.17 5.48
N PHE A 227 7.14 4.21 5.78
CA PHE A 227 6.78 5.17 6.82
C PHE A 227 5.52 5.98 6.44
N GLU A 228 5.35 6.34 5.16
CA GLU A 228 4.12 6.97 4.71
C GLU A 228 2.89 6.10 4.98
N ALA A 229 2.96 4.79 4.72
CA ALA A 229 1.87 3.86 5.03
C ALA A 229 1.54 3.82 6.52
N ILE A 230 2.56 3.84 7.39
CA ILE A 230 2.38 3.92 8.85
C ILE A 230 1.66 5.22 9.22
N ILE A 231 2.14 6.36 8.69
CA ILE A 231 1.55 7.67 8.92
C ILE A 231 0.07 7.70 8.49
N MET A 232 -0.25 7.16 7.31
CA MET A 232 -1.64 7.05 6.83
C MET A 232 -2.53 6.29 7.82
N CYS A 233 -2.04 5.16 8.35
CA CYS A 233 -2.79 4.37 9.32
C CYS A 233 -2.92 5.05 10.68
N VAL A 234 -1.86 5.70 11.16
CA VAL A 234 -1.84 6.38 12.47
C VAL A 234 -2.73 7.64 12.42
N VAL A 235 -2.58 8.47 11.39
CA VAL A 235 -3.38 9.69 11.20
C VAL A 235 -4.86 9.35 11.06
N GLY A 236 -5.19 8.35 10.25
CA GLY A 236 -6.58 7.97 10.01
C GLY A 236 -7.21 7.19 11.16
N GLY A 237 -6.42 6.41 11.91
CA GLY A 237 -6.86 5.47 12.94
C GLY A 237 -6.83 4.02 12.45
N ALA A 238 -5.84 3.25 12.92
CA ALA A 238 -5.58 1.87 12.48
C ALA A 238 -6.65 0.86 12.92
N SER A 239 -7.43 1.17 13.95
CA SER A 239 -8.49 0.30 14.48
C SER A 239 -9.71 0.21 13.54
N SER A 240 -9.94 1.24 12.70
CA SER A 240 -11.09 1.31 11.80
C SER A 240 -10.71 1.00 10.34
N PHE A 241 -11.66 0.46 9.58
CA PHE A 241 -11.49 0.25 8.13
C PHE A 241 -11.34 1.57 7.37
N PHE A 242 -12.12 2.59 7.74
CA PHE A 242 -12.10 3.89 7.07
C PHE A 242 -10.93 4.78 7.48
N GLY A 243 -10.20 4.42 8.56
CA GLY A 243 -9.03 5.17 9.02
C GLY A 243 -8.00 5.38 7.93
N PRO A 244 -7.40 4.32 7.39
CA PRO A 244 -6.41 4.44 6.32
C PRO A 244 -6.93 5.10 5.04
N VAL A 245 -8.25 5.07 4.79
CA VAL A 245 -8.87 5.79 3.66
C VAL A 245 -8.75 7.30 3.85
N LEU A 246 -9.13 7.80 5.02
CA LEU A 246 -8.99 9.22 5.36
C LEU A 246 -7.53 9.63 5.55
N GLY A 247 -6.74 8.80 6.24
CA GLY A 247 -5.32 9.04 6.40
C GLY A 247 -4.58 9.07 5.06
N GLY A 248 -4.88 8.13 4.16
CA GLY A 248 -4.35 8.08 2.81
C GLY A 248 -4.70 9.33 1.98
N LEU A 249 -5.97 9.78 2.05
CA LEU A 249 -6.39 11.02 1.41
C LEU A 249 -5.58 12.23 1.91
N ILE A 250 -5.53 12.42 3.24
CA ILE A 250 -4.86 13.57 3.87
C ILE A 250 -3.36 13.54 3.56
N VAL A 251 -2.71 12.41 3.84
CA VAL A 251 -1.25 12.28 3.70
C VAL A 251 -0.83 12.41 2.24
N ALA A 252 -1.55 11.76 1.30
CA ALA A 252 -1.24 11.86 -0.11
C ALA A 252 -1.42 13.28 -0.67
N LEU A 253 -2.42 14.03 -0.20
CA LEU A 253 -2.59 15.44 -0.56
C LEU A 253 -1.44 16.28 0.01
N VAL A 254 -1.07 16.08 1.27
CA VAL A 254 0.06 16.79 1.89
C VAL A 254 1.35 16.52 1.13
N TYR A 255 1.66 15.26 0.80
CA TYR A 255 2.85 14.92 0.00
C TYR A 255 2.83 15.47 -1.42
N ASN A 256 1.67 15.72 -1.99
CA ASN A 256 1.56 16.29 -3.34
C ASN A 256 1.71 17.82 -3.35
N PHE A 257 1.13 18.52 -2.38
CA PHE A 257 1.09 19.98 -2.36
C PHE A 257 2.18 20.63 -1.53
N LEU A 258 2.56 20.04 -0.39
CA LEU A 258 3.49 20.66 0.54
C LEU A 258 4.92 20.84 -0.02
N PRO A 259 5.48 19.91 -0.84
CA PRO A 259 6.78 20.11 -1.48
C PRO A 259 6.83 21.29 -2.44
N GLN A 260 5.69 21.74 -2.96
CA GLN A 260 5.60 22.91 -3.85
C GLN A 260 5.73 24.25 -3.08
N VAL A 261 5.49 24.19 -1.75
CA VAL A 261 5.52 25.38 -0.88
C VAL A 261 6.81 25.45 -0.08
N THR A 262 7.35 24.33 0.37
CA THR A 262 8.56 24.29 1.20
C THR A 262 9.37 23.01 1.00
N GLU A 263 10.70 23.14 1.02
CA GLU A 263 11.62 22.00 0.98
C GLU A 263 11.60 21.18 2.30
N TYR A 264 11.17 21.81 3.40
CA TYR A 264 11.11 21.18 4.74
C TYR A 264 9.79 20.44 5.00
N TYR A 265 9.04 20.06 3.96
CA TYR A 265 7.72 19.43 4.08
C TYR A 265 7.69 18.18 4.97
N GLN A 266 8.77 17.41 5.01
CA GLN A 266 8.88 16.20 5.87
C GLN A 266 8.88 16.58 7.36
N GLY A 267 9.54 17.69 7.74
CA GLY A 267 9.52 18.19 9.10
C GLY A 267 8.13 18.66 9.53
N PHE A 268 7.43 19.38 8.65
CA PHE A 268 6.05 19.80 8.91
C PHE A 268 5.12 18.62 9.05
N LEU A 269 5.26 17.60 8.19
CA LEU A 269 4.46 16.39 8.26
C LEU A 269 4.72 15.60 9.55
N GLY A 270 6.00 15.46 9.96
CA GLY A 270 6.37 14.85 11.24
C GLY A 270 5.76 15.58 12.43
N PHE A 271 5.82 16.91 12.44
CA PHE A 271 5.19 17.74 13.48
C PHE A 271 3.67 17.57 13.50
N PHE A 272 3.02 17.54 12.33
CA PHE A 272 1.57 17.32 12.20
C PHE A 272 1.16 15.93 12.75
N VAL A 273 1.94 14.90 12.44
CA VAL A 273 1.71 13.54 12.98
C VAL A 273 1.85 13.51 14.50
N LEU A 274 2.87 14.18 15.05
CA LEU A 274 3.05 14.28 16.51
C LEU A 274 1.86 14.96 17.19
N LEU A 275 1.33 16.04 16.59
CA LEU A 275 0.12 16.70 17.09
C LEU A 275 -1.09 15.75 17.08
N ILE A 276 -1.31 15.02 15.97
CA ILE A 276 -2.43 14.07 15.89
C ILE A 276 -2.28 12.97 16.95
N VAL A 277 -1.13 12.37 17.08
CA VAL A 277 -0.88 11.32 18.09
C VAL A 277 -1.05 11.83 19.52
N TYR A 278 -0.63 13.06 19.78
CA TYR A 278 -0.76 13.68 21.09
C TYR A 278 -2.22 13.98 21.47
N PHE A 279 -2.99 14.58 20.56
CA PHE A 279 -4.37 15.00 20.83
C PHE A 279 -5.40 13.90 20.55
N MET A 280 -5.13 13.01 19.59
CA MET A 280 -6.07 12.00 19.10
C MET A 280 -5.41 10.62 19.10
N ARG A 281 -5.26 10.01 20.27
CA ARG A 281 -4.53 8.74 20.50
C ARG A 281 -4.97 7.58 19.60
N GLU A 282 -6.22 7.60 19.13
CA GLU A 282 -6.79 6.56 18.27
C GLU A 282 -6.95 7.00 16.80
N GLY A 283 -6.46 8.19 16.43
CA GLY A 283 -6.57 8.78 15.09
C GLY A 283 -7.84 9.58 14.87
N LEU A 284 -7.94 10.20 13.69
CA LEU A 284 -9.01 11.16 13.34
C LEU A 284 -10.44 10.58 13.38
N LEU A 285 -10.61 9.28 13.13
CA LEU A 285 -11.93 8.63 13.13
C LEU A 285 -12.41 8.16 14.50
N SER A 286 -11.57 8.16 15.52
CA SER A 286 -11.97 7.72 16.86
C SER A 286 -13.07 8.58 17.49
N PRO A 287 -13.03 9.94 17.45
CA PRO A 287 -14.12 10.77 18.00
C PRO A 287 -15.45 10.57 17.29
N LEU A 288 -15.43 10.21 15.99
CA LEU A 288 -16.64 9.93 15.23
C LEU A 288 -17.27 8.58 15.59
N SER A 289 -16.48 7.62 16.07
CA SER A 289 -16.99 6.32 16.53
C SER A 289 -17.64 6.41 17.92
N LEU A 290 -17.24 7.38 18.75
CA LEU A 290 -17.84 7.63 20.06
C LEU A 290 -19.23 8.30 20.00
N ILE A 291 -19.61 8.87 18.85
CA ILE A 291 -20.94 9.48 18.63
C ILE A 291 -21.98 8.39 18.27
N HIS A 292 -21.55 7.17 17.95
CA HIS A 292 -22.41 6.06 17.56
C HIS A 292 -22.50 4.94 18.60
N ILE A 293 -22.05 5.17 19.84
CA ILE A 293 -22.33 4.36 21.03
C ILE A 293 -23.20 5.19 21.98
#